data_d04557cc1ded41e00528a5994b3b3270
#
_entry.id   d04557cc1ded41e00528a5994b3b3270
#
_cell.length_a   1.000
_cell.length_b   1.000
_cell.length_c   1.000
_cell.angle_alpha   90.00
_cell.angle_beta   90.00
_cell.angle_gamma   90.00
#
_symmetry.space_group_name_H-M   'P 1'
#
loop_
_entity.id
_entity.type
_entity.pdbx_description
1 polymer ?
#
loop_
_entity_poly.entity_id
_entity_poly.type
_entity_poly.pdbx_seq_one_letter_code
_entity_poly.pdbx_strand_id
1 'polypeptide(L)'
;IFRTDEQFGAFGEVNYVLSDEVELTLGARYYDIEVDFEGSAHSSFYNFGATTESNCCGANLSQKFGPNNTEGNPDKAVSDGTIVKATAKWTPEDGKMYYVTYSEGFRPGILNRKGGATDGAGYTVPNVVDSDTVTNYEFGWKTIHRDGTLRFNGSMFLVDIEGLQTTIFDPNITNLFFSDNAGDAEIFGIEGDFAYFTEIDGLSVSGAFSMLDSELTKKLVPTNDVVVGQDLAFAPAFQGNLNVRYEWGLSHVEMAHFMPQITYSDESY
;
A
#
# COMPACT_ATOMS: atom_id res chain seq x y z
N ILE A 1 26.61 1.33 1.24
CA ILE A 1 25.78 2.45 1.76
C ILE A 1 25.27 2.02 3.12
N PHE A 2 25.45 2.87 4.11
CA PHE A 2 24.73 2.84 5.37
C PHE A 2 23.51 3.73 5.23
N ARG A 3 22.36 3.26 5.72
CA ARG A 3 21.13 4.01 5.78
C ARG A 3 20.76 4.19 7.24
N THR A 4 20.43 5.40 7.62
CA THR A 4 19.89 5.76 8.93
C THR A 4 18.51 6.36 8.70
N ASP A 5 17.52 5.84 9.41
CA ASP A 5 16.17 6.38 9.40
C ASP A 5 15.88 6.96 10.79
N GLU A 6 15.65 8.26 10.86
CA GLU A 6 15.21 8.95 12.07
C GLU A 6 13.76 9.37 11.91
N GLN A 7 12.96 9.12 12.94
CA GLN A 7 11.54 9.42 12.89
C GLN A 7 11.07 10.03 14.20
N PHE A 8 10.36 11.14 14.10
CA PHE A 8 9.54 11.70 15.17
C PHE A 8 8.06 11.64 14.78
N GLY A 9 7.19 11.31 15.72
CA GLY A 9 5.74 11.30 15.50
C GLY A 9 4.99 11.66 16.77
N ALA A 10 3.97 12.51 16.63
CA ALA A 10 3.01 12.81 17.67
C ALA A 10 1.60 12.60 17.13
N PHE A 11 0.74 11.94 17.89
CA PHE A 11 -0.64 11.68 17.48
C PHE A 11 -1.62 11.84 18.62
N GLY A 12 -2.87 12.11 18.26
CA GLY A 12 -3.99 12.16 19.18
C GLY A 12 -5.28 11.77 18.49
N GLU A 13 -6.21 11.23 19.26
CA GLU A 13 -7.53 10.84 18.80
C GLU A 13 -8.57 11.27 19.83
N VAL A 14 -9.71 11.72 19.37
CA VAL A 14 -10.87 12.09 20.19
C VAL A 14 -12.09 11.35 19.69
N ASN A 15 -12.77 10.66 20.61
CA ASN A 15 -14.03 10.00 20.37
C ASN A 15 -15.15 10.84 21.01
N TYR A 16 -16.17 11.15 20.23
CA TYR A 16 -17.33 11.92 20.66
C TYR A 16 -18.62 11.13 20.43
N VAL A 17 -19.29 10.78 21.52
CA VAL A 17 -20.60 10.10 21.49
C VAL A 17 -21.67 11.16 21.25
N LEU A 18 -22.22 11.18 20.04
CA LEU A 18 -23.26 12.12 19.63
C LEU A 18 -24.64 11.67 20.13
N SER A 19 -24.88 10.36 20.12
CA SER A 19 -26.08 9.71 20.67
C SER A 19 -25.74 8.26 21.06
N ASP A 20 -26.69 7.53 21.62
CA ASP A 20 -26.53 6.10 21.93
C ASP A 20 -26.20 5.25 20.68
N GLU A 21 -26.57 5.74 19.51
CA GLU A 21 -26.37 5.05 18.24
C GLU A 21 -25.20 5.61 17.42
N VAL A 22 -24.77 6.87 17.65
CA VAL A 22 -23.82 7.56 16.78
C VAL A 22 -22.58 8.02 17.56
N GLU A 23 -21.43 7.62 17.05
CA GLU A 23 -20.11 8.00 17.56
C GLU A 23 -19.27 8.59 16.45
N LEU A 24 -18.55 9.67 16.74
CA LEU A 24 -17.59 10.32 15.85
C LEU A 24 -16.18 10.15 16.42
N THR A 25 -15.25 9.77 15.57
CA THR A 25 -13.82 9.69 15.91
C THR A 25 -13.05 10.65 15.02
N LEU A 26 -12.23 11.51 15.61
CA LEU A 26 -11.31 12.40 14.91
C LEU A 26 -9.90 12.14 15.42
N GLY A 27 -8.97 11.86 14.49
CA GLY A 27 -7.57 11.63 14.78
C GLY A 27 -6.67 12.49 13.90
N ALA A 28 -5.50 12.84 14.44
CA ALA A 28 -4.45 13.47 13.68
C ALA A 28 -3.07 12.94 14.11
N ARG A 29 -2.14 12.85 13.17
CA ARG A 29 -0.75 12.50 13.43
C ARG A 29 0.15 13.49 12.69
N TYR A 30 1.03 14.16 13.45
CA TYR A 30 2.19 14.83 12.89
C TYR A 30 3.35 13.85 12.78
N TYR A 31 4.12 13.96 11.69
CA TYR A 31 5.32 13.16 11.47
C TYR A 31 6.43 14.05 10.93
N ASP A 32 7.67 13.65 11.23
CA ASP A 32 8.91 14.19 10.72
C ASP A 32 9.88 13.02 10.56
N ILE A 33 10.29 12.72 9.34
CA ILE A 33 11.08 11.54 8.98
C ILE A 33 12.25 11.97 8.14
N GLU A 34 13.43 11.58 8.56
CA GLU A 34 14.68 11.80 7.83
C GLU A 34 15.29 10.44 7.45
N VAL A 35 15.61 10.28 6.17
CA VAL A 35 16.37 9.15 5.64
C VAL A 35 17.72 9.65 5.21
N ASP A 36 18.79 9.19 5.85
CA ASP A 36 20.18 9.60 5.62
C ASP A 36 20.99 8.45 5.01
N PHE A 37 21.79 8.76 4.00
CA PHE A 37 22.74 7.83 3.39
C PHE A 37 24.18 8.24 3.67
N GLU A 38 25.02 7.24 3.96
CA GLU A 38 26.44 7.40 4.12
C GLU A 38 27.20 6.32 3.35
N GLY A 39 28.38 6.67 2.79
CA GLY A 39 29.22 5.75 2.06
C GLY A 39 29.17 5.95 0.55
N SER A 40 29.16 4.87 -0.21
CA SER A 40 29.15 4.97 -1.68
C SER A 40 28.35 3.85 -2.36
N ALA A 41 27.75 4.18 -3.48
CA ALA A 41 27.12 3.24 -4.41
C ALA A 41 27.94 3.16 -5.68
N HIS A 42 28.22 1.94 -6.13
CA HIS A 42 28.92 1.65 -7.37
C HIS A 42 28.14 0.59 -8.16
N SER A 43 28.21 0.65 -9.49
CA SER A 43 27.68 -0.38 -10.36
C SER A 43 28.67 -0.69 -11.48
N SER A 44 28.72 -1.95 -11.87
CA SER A 44 29.45 -2.42 -13.05
C SER A 44 28.62 -2.38 -14.34
N PHE A 45 27.36 -1.97 -14.27
CA PHE A 45 26.51 -1.84 -15.46
C PHE A 45 26.87 -0.59 -16.25
N TYR A 46 26.79 -0.70 -17.57
CA TYR A 46 26.92 0.45 -18.46
C TYR A 46 25.77 1.43 -18.27
N ASN A 47 26.11 2.72 -18.26
CA ASN A 47 25.13 3.76 -18.44
C ASN A 47 24.91 3.98 -19.95
N PHE A 48 23.72 3.72 -20.47
CA PHE A 48 23.35 4.04 -21.85
C PHE A 48 23.43 5.56 -22.03
N GLY A 49 24.17 6.01 -23.04
CA GLY A 49 24.45 7.45 -23.26
C GLY A 49 25.73 7.95 -22.62
N ALA A 50 26.44 7.14 -21.88
CA ALA A 50 27.80 7.46 -21.48
C ALA A 50 28.75 7.40 -22.72
N THR A 51 29.63 8.37 -22.79
CA THR A 51 30.62 8.42 -23.86
C THR A 51 31.47 7.13 -23.92
N THR A 52 31.99 6.83 -25.07
CA THR A 52 32.77 5.63 -25.44
C THR A 52 33.98 5.29 -24.56
N GLU A 53 34.31 6.11 -23.59
CA GLU A 53 35.42 5.91 -22.66
C GLU A 53 35.04 5.16 -21.37
N SER A 54 33.77 4.83 -21.18
CA SER A 54 33.35 4.03 -20.04
C SER A 54 33.65 2.56 -20.30
N ASN A 55 34.84 2.21 -20.06
CA ASN A 55 35.13 0.81 -19.83
C ASN A 55 34.40 0.33 -18.63
N CYS A 56 33.78 -0.78 -18.69
CA CYS A 56 33.15 -1.51 -17.62
C CYS A 56 33.40 -0.95 -16.21
N CYS A 57 32.68 -1.39 -15.29
CA CYS A 57 33.08 -1.39 -13.90
C CYS A 57 32.82 -0.12 -13.10
N GLY A 58 31.75 0.57 -13.47
CA GLY A 58 31.06 1.45 -12.54
C GLY A 58 31.61 2.85 -12.35
N ALA A 59 32.59 3.26 -13.15
CA ALA A 59 33.10 4.62 -13.04
C ALA A 59 32.03 5.70 -13.27
N ASN A 60 31.06 5.41 -14.14
CA ASN A 60 29.95 6.33 -14.46
C ASN A 60 28.75 6.18 -13.54
N LEU A 61 28.70 5.12 -12.74
CA LEU A 61 27.60 4.78 -11.87
C LEU A 61 28.05 4.78 -10.40
N SER A 62 28.95 5.69 -10.08
CA SER A 62 29.47 5.90 -8.74
C SER A 62 28.82 7.14 -8.13
N GLN A 63 28.30 7.00 -6.92
CA GLN A 63 27.78 8.09 -6.12
C GLN A 63 28.27 7.95 -4.69
N LYS A 64 28.65 9.06 -4.09
CA LYS A 64 29.08 9.13 -2.69
C LYS A 64 28.06 9.89 -1.88
N PHE A 65 27.93 9.50 -0.62
CA PHE A 65 27.02 10.09 0.35
C PHE A 65 27.79 10.41 1.64
N GLY A 66 27.29 11.39 2.41
CA GLY A 66 27.87 11.80 3.68
C GLY A 66 29.18 12.56 3.53
N PRO A 67 30.14 12.36 4.46
CA PRO A 67 31.37 13.18 4.52
C PRO A 67 32.24 13.13 3.25
N ASN A 68 32.08 12.10 2.43
CA ASN A 68 32.83 11.92 1.19
C ASN A 68 32.09 12.40 -0.06
N ASN A 69 30.91 12.98 0.12
CA ASN A 69 30.12 13.56 -0.95
C ASN A 69 30.72 14.89 -1.37
N THR A 70 31.46 14.89 -2.49
CA THR A 70 32.06 16.10 -3.07
C THR A 70 31.26 16.61 -4.26
N GLU A 71 30.19 15.93 -4.65
CA GLU A 71 29.37 16.28 -5.81
C GLU A 71 28.21 17.22 -5.46
N GLY A 72 27.92 17.37 -4.15
CA GLY A 72 26.84 18.23 -3.66
C GLY A 72 25.45 17.66 -3.86
N ASN A 73 25.33 16.38 -4.20
CA ASN A 73 24.04 15.71 -4.27
C ASN A 73 23.43 15.55 -2.88
N PRO A 74 22.10 15.54 -2.72
CA PRO A 74 21.47 15.31 -1.44
C PRO A 74 21.88 13.96 -0.83
N ASP A 75 22.24 13.99 0.45
CA ASP A 75 22.51 12.79 1.26
C ASP A 75 21.26 12.36 2.05
N LYS A 76 20.28 13.26 2.17
CA LYS A 76 19.10 13.12 3.01
C LYS A 76 17.83 13.32 2.20
N ALA A 77 16.81 12.53 2.55
CA ALA A 77 15.42 12.76 2.16
C ALA A 77 14.63 13.07 3.43
N VAL A 78 13.94 14.18 3.46
CA VAL A 78 13.13 14.64 4.60
C VAL A 78 11.67 14.65 4.19
N SER A 79 10.81 14.13 5.05
CA SER A 79 9.37 14.08 4.86
C SER A 79 8.69 14.47 6.15
N ASP A 80 7.97 15.57 6.15
CA ASP A 80 7.21 16.05 7.30
C ASP A 80 5.78 16.42 6.88
N GLY A 81 4.87 16.32 7.85
CA GLY A 81 3.48 16.67 7.58
C GLY A 81 2.52 16.24 8.67
N THR A 82 1.24 16.41 8.35
CA THR A 82 0.14 15.97 9.22
C THR A 82 -0.84 15.18 8.40
N ILE A 83 -1.22 14.00 8.88
CA ILE A 83 -2.29 13.19 8.32
C ILE A 83 -3.45 13.14 9.30
N VAL A 84 -4.67 13.04 8.76
CA VAL A 84 -5.90 13.05 9.55
C VAL A 84 -6.75 11.83 9.27
N LYS A 85 -7.62 11.51 10.24
CA LYS A 85 -8.64 10.48 10.14
C LYS A 85 -9.93 11.00 10.74
N ALA A 86 -11.04 10.75 10.06
CA ALA A 86 -12.38 11.01 10.58
C ALA A 86 -13.26 9.79 10.33
N THR A 87 -13.93 9.30 11.38
CA THR A 87 -14.87 8.17 11.28
C THR A 87 -16.19 8.54 11.92
N ALA A 88 -17.29 8.27 11.23
CA ALA A 88 -18.62 8.28 11.80
C ALA A 88 -19.13 6.84 11.86
N LYS A 89 -19.51 6.38 13.05
CA LYS A 89 -20.06 5.06 13.32
C LYS A 89 -21.52 5.19 13.72
N TRP A 90 -22.37 4.34 13.14
CA TRP A 90 -23.79 4.25 13.46
C TRP A 90 -24.18 2.82 13.83
N THR A 91 -24.74 2.64 14.98
CA THR A 91 -25.18 1.36 15.56
C THR A 91 -26.68 1.44 15.86
N PRO A 92 -27.56 1.27 14.82
CA PRO A 92 -29.01 1.47 14.97
C PRO A 92 -29.69 0.45 15.87
N GLU A 93 -29.10 -0.73 15.98
CA GLU A 93 -29.60 -1.83 16.82
C GLU A 93 -28.48 -2.81 17.16
N ASP A 94 -28.69 -3.64 18.16
CA ASP A 94 -27.72 -4.68 18.53
C ASP A 94 -27.38 -5.58 17.33
N GLY A 95 -26.09 -5.81 17.13
CA GLY A 95 -25.58 -6.65 16.03
C GLY A 95 -25.57 -5.97 14.66
N LYS A 96 -25.86 -4.67 14.55
CA LYS A 96 -25.71 -3.91 13.30
C LYS A 96 -24.89 -2.65 13.51
N MET A 97 -23.79 -2.55 12.81
CA MET A 97 -22.93 -1.37 12.82
C MET A 97 -22.57 -1.01 11.38
N TYR A 98 -22.66 0.27 11.08
CA TYR A 98 -22.23 0.88 9.82
C TYR A 98 -21.25 2.01 10.14
N TYR A 99 -20.29 2.23 9.25
CA TYR A 99 -19.36 3.33 9.41
C TYR A 99 -18.95 3.94 8.08
N VAL A 100 -18.55 5.19 8.11
CA VAL A 100 -17.82 5.86 7.04
C VAL A 100 -16.52 6.39 7.61
N THR A 101 -15.44 6.24 6.87
CA THR A 101 -14.11 6.72 7.25
C THR A 101 -13.49 7.51 6.11
N TYR A 102 -12.94 8.66 6.44
CA TYR A 102 -11.94 9.36 5.68
C TYR A 102 -10.60 9.20 6.39
N SER A 103 -9.55 8.83 5.68
CA SER A 103 -8.22 8.74 6.26
C SER A 103 -7.13 9.04 5.24
N GLU A 104 -6.07 9.66 5.74
CA GLU A 104 -4.88 9.97 4.98
C GLU A 104 -3.71 9.09 5.40
N GLY A 105 -2.83 8.80 4.47
CA GLY A 105 -1.60 8.05 4.66
C GLY A 105 -0.50 8.56 3.75
N PHE A 106 0.72 8.08 3.94
CA PHE A 106 1.87 8.43 3.10
C PHE A 106 2.95 7.36 3.19
N ARG A 107 3.83 7.33 2.19
CA ARG A 107 5.15 6.72 2.31
C ARG A 107 6.19 7.83 2.28
N PRO A 108 7.20 7.80 3.17
CA PRO A 108 8.24 8.84 3.19
C PRO A 108 9.07 8.84 1.92
N GLY A 109 9.66 9.98 1.62
CA GLY A 109 10.62 10.12 0.54
C GLY A 109 11.86 9.24 0.75
N ILE A 110 12.51 8.91 -0.34
CA ILE A 110 13.70 8.07 -0.35
C ILE A 110 14.81 8.69 -1.21
N LEU A 111 16.04 8.20 -1.02
CA LEU A 111 17.17 8.56 -1.85
C LEU A 111 17.40 7.51 -2.94
N ASN A 112 17.63 7.94 -4.17
CA ASN A 112 18.14 7.11 -5.22
C ASN A 112 19.62 6.81 -5.03
N ARG A 113 20.04 5.58 -5.31
CA ARG A 113 21.47 5.21 -5.28
C ARG A 113 22.25 5.87 -6.40
N LYS A 114 21.58 6.24 -7.49
CA LYS A 114 22.13 6.96 -8.62
C LYS A 114 21.07 7.90 -9.19
N GLY A 115 21.04 9.09 -8.64
CA GLY A 115 20.33 10.23 -9.24
C GLY A 115 21.14 10.91 -10.33
N GLY A 116 20.53 11.85 -11.03
CA GLY A 116 21.19 12.67 -12.05
C GLY A 116 21.39 11.99 -13.41
N ALA A 117 20.99 10.74 -13.61
CA ALA A 117 20.94 10.13 -14.95
C ALA A 117 19.86 10.82 -15.79
N THR A 118 20.11 10.97 -17.11
CA THR A 118 19.18 11.68 -18.00
C THR A 118 18.89 10.86 -19.26
N ASP A 119 17.67 10.94 -19.77
CA ASP A 119 17.24 10.36 -21.04
C ASP A 119 17.72 11.14 -22.28
N GLY A 120 18.35 12.28 -22.07
CA GLY A 120 18.74 13.19 -23.16
C GLY A 120 17.58 14.01 -23.75
N ALA A 121 16.34 13.76 -23.37
CA ALA A 121 15.14 14.48 -23.80
C ALA A 121 14.64 15.50 -22.76
N GLY A 122 15.29 15.56 -21.62
CA GLY A 122 15.01 16.55 -20.57
C GLY A 122 14.56 15.96 -19.24
N TYR A 123 14.33 14.66 -19.15
CA TYR A 123 14.09 13.99 -17.89
C TYR A 123 15.42 13.67 -17.19
N THR A 124 15.42 13.82 -15.88
CA THR A 124 16.57 13.49 -15.04
C THR A 124 16.07 12.70 -13.84
N VAL A 125 16.65 11.53 -13.59
CA VAL A 125 16.38 10.71 -12.41
C VAL A 125 16.63 11.54 -11.15
N PRO A 126 15.65 11.70 -10.26
CA PRO A 126 15.83 12.52 -9.05
C PRO A 126 16.84 11.88 -8.10
N ASN A 127 17.58 12.70 -7.38
CA ASN A 127 18.40 12.22 -6.25
C ASN A 127 17.53 11.86 -5.06
N VAL A 128 16.49 12.64 -4.82
CA VAL A 128 15.47 12.43 -3.79
C VAL A 128 14.15 12.17 -4.48
N VAL A 129 13.45 11.12 -4.08
CA VAL A 129 12.07 10.81 -4.45
C VAL A 129 11.17 11.38 -3.36
N ASP A 130 10.18 12.13 -3.73
CA ASP A 130 9.26 12.76 -2.78
C ASP A 130 8.34 11.71 -2.13
N SER A 131 7.75 12.07 -0.99
CA SER A 131 6.68 11.27 -0.37
C SER A 131 5.52 11.08 -1.33
N ASP A 132 4.94 9.89 -1.39
CA ASP A 132 3.60 9.75 -1.94
C ASP A 132 2.54 9.89 -0.84
N THR A 133 1.35 10.27 -1.23
CA THR A 133 0.22 10.44 -0.34
C THR A 133 -0.94 9.55 -0.75
N VAL A 134 -1.68 9.10 0.25
CA VAL A 134 -2.83 8.21 0.07
C VAL A 134 -4.02 8.82 0.78
N THR A 135 -5.13 8.93 0.08
CA THR A 135 -6.43 9.31 0.65
C THR A 135 -7.39 8.15 0.50
N ASN A 136 -8.00 7.72 1.60
CA ASN A 136 -8.96 6.63 1.63
C ASN A 136 -10.34 7.11 2.06
N TYR A 137 -11.35 6.75 1.29
CA TYR A 137 -12.77 6.90 1.58
C TYR A 137 -13.36 5.51 1.72
N GLU A 138 -13.92 5.18 2.87
CA GLU A 138 -14.45 3.85 3.16
C GLU A 138 -15.84 3.92 3.75
N PHE A 139 -16.73 3.05 3.28
CA PHE A 139 -18.00 2.71 3.90
C PHE A 139 -17.96 1.24 4.28
N GLY A 140 -18.23 0.92 5.55
CA GLY A 140 -18.21 -0.46 6.00
C GLY A 140 -19.42 -0.82 6.85
N TRP A 141 -19.64 -2.11 6.99
CA TRP A 141 -20.70 -2.70 7.80
C TRP A 141 -20.21 -3.92 8.57
N LYS A 142 -20.75 -4.10 9.76
CA LYS A 142 -20.60 -5.33 10.57
C LYS A 142 -21.98 -5.71 11.06
N THR A 143 -22.48 -6.86 10.61
CA THR A 143 -23.86 -7.25 10.85
C THR A 143 -23.98 -8.70 11.31
N ILE A 144 -24.88 -8.89 12.26
CA ILE A 144 -25.27 -10.19 12.79
C ILE A 144 -26.77 -10.36 12.53
N HIS A 145 -27.14 -11.48 11.94
CA HIS A 145 -28.50 -11.80 11.56
C HIS A 145 -28.91 -13.17 12.10
N ARG A 146 -30.21 -13.48 12.00
CA ARG A 146 -30.77 -14.79 12.36
C ARG A 146 -30.37 -15.23 13.77
N ASP A 147 -30.61 -14.37 14.76
CA ASP A 147 -30.32 -14.65 16.16
C ASP A 147 -28.85 -15.09 16.42
N GLY A 148 -27.91 -14.50 15.68
CA GLY A 148 -26.47 -14.74 15.85
C GLY A 148 -25.89 -15.83 14.94
N THR A 149 -26.72 -16.52 14.16
CA THR A 149 -26.23 -17.63 13.31
C THR A 149 -25.57 -17.17 12.00
N LEU A 150 -25.84 -15.95 11.54
CA LEU A 150 -25.22 -15.38 10.35
C LEU A 150 -24.52 -14.07 10.69
N ARG A 151 -23.21 -14.03 10.50
CA ARG A 151 -22.42 -12.81 10.52
C ARG A 151 -22.01 -12.45 9.10
N PHE A 152 -22.17 -11.17 8.73
CA PHE A 152 -21.73 -10.65 7.45
C PHE A 152 -21.12 -9.26 7.66
N ASN A 153 -19.82 -9.14 7.36
CA ASN A 153 -19.07 -7.90 7.42
C ASN A 153 -18.55 -7.56 6.05
N GLY A 154 -18.26 -6.29 5.81
CA GLY A 154 -17.61 -5.87 4.59
C GLY A 154 -17.34 -4.39 4.57
N SER A 155 -16.63 -3.96 3.53
CA SER A 155 -16.40 -2.57 3.21
C SER A 155 -16.35 -2.34 1.70
N MET A 156 -16.64 -1.10 1.32
CA MET A 156 -16.38 -0.53 0.01
C MET A 156 -15.44 0.64 0.22
N PHE A 157 -14.43 0.76 -0.60
CA PHE A 157 -13.45 1.82 -0.46
C PHE A 157 -12.99 2.38 -1.81
N LEU A 158 -12.59 3.64 -1.76
CA LEU A 158 -11.90 4.34 -2.83
C LEU A 158 -10.60 4.90 -2.26
N VAL A 159 -9.49 4.51 -2.86
CA VAL A 159 -8.15 4.95 -2.47
C VAL A 159 -7.54 5.74 -3.60
N ASP A 160 -7.25 7.02 -3.36
CA ASP A 160 -6.48 7.88 -4.24
C ASP A 160 -5.03 7.90 -3.80
N ILE A 161 -4.10 7.69 -4.73
CA ILE A 161 -2.66 7.73 -4.49
C ILE A 161 -2.06 8.81 -5.39
N GLU A 162 -1.47 9.85 -4.78
CA GLU A 162 -0.76 10.89 -5.50
C GLU A 162 0.76 10.67 -5.40
N GLY A 163 1.42 10.77 -6.53
CA GLY A 163 2.87 10.62 -6.62
C GLY A 163 3.38 9.23 -6.28
N LEU A 164 2.67 8.17 -6.70
CA LEU A 164 3.00 6.77 -6.42
C LEU A 164 4.49 6.50 -6.67
N GLN A 165 5.22 6.18 -5.60
CA GLN A 165 6.61 5.78 -5.69
C GLN A 165 6.71 4.37 -6.28
N THR A 166 7.47 4.20 -7.34
CA THR A 166 7.76 2.89 -7.90
C THR A 166 9.20 2.76 -8.33
N THR A 167 9.65 1.52 -8.50
CA THR A 167 10.96 1.22 -9.05
C THR A 167 10.84 0.96 -10.55
N ILE A 168 11.62 1.68 -11.32
CA ILE A 168 11.59 1.69 -12.79
C ILE A 168 12.91 1.13 -13.32
N PHE A 169 12.83 0.38 -14.41
CA PHE A 169 13.98 0.00 -15.22
C PHE A 169 13.75 0.44 -16.66
N ASP A 170 14.36 1.53 -17.08
CA ASP A 170 14.31 2.01 -18.45
C ASP A 170 15.73 2.23 -18.99
N PRO A 171 16.23 1.34 -19.86
CA PRO A 171 17.57 1.44 -20.40
C PRO A 171 17.80 2.67 -21.30
N ASN A 172 16.74 3.36 -21.74
CA ASN A 172 16.88 4.63 -22.46
C ASN A 172 17.24 5.79 -21.51
N ILE A 173 16.96 5.63 -20.21
CA ILE A 173 17.29 6.61 -19.17
C ILE A 173 18.59 6.20 -18.48
N THR A 174 18.61 5.00 -17.90
CA THR A 174 19.79 4.43 -17.23
C THR A 174 19.72 2.91 -17.21
N ASN A 175 20.85 2.25 -17.32
CA ASN A 175 20.92 0.78 -17.19
C ASN A 175 20.98 0.32 -15.72
N LEU A 176 20.20 0.97 -14.86
CA LEU A 176 20.01 0.65 -13.45
C LEU A 176 18.55 0.86 -13.06
N PHE A 177 18.10 0.08 -12.11
CA PHE A 177 16.85 0.39 -11.42
C PHE A 177 16.98 1.69 -10.65
N PHE A 178 15.98 2.56 -10.79
CA PHE A 178 15.83 3.78 -10.04
C PHE A 178 14.39 3.90 -9.53
N SER A 179 14.18 4.72 -8.53
CA SER A 179 12.85 5.03 -8.02
C SER A 179 12.44 6.44 -8.41
N ASP A 180 11.16 6.64 -8.63
CA ASP A 180 10.59 7.98 -8.82
C ASP A 180 9.12 7.98 -8.42
N ASN A 181 8.53 9.15 -8.28
CA ASN A 181 7.08 9.36 -8.22
C ASN A 181 6.52 9.17 -9.63
N ALA A 182 6.19 7.94 -9.99
CA ALA A 182 5.97 7.54 -11.37
C ALA A 182 4.60 7.96 -11.93
N GLY A 183 3.61 8.10 -11.06
CA GLY A 183 2.26 8.42 -11.48
C GLY A 183 1.31 8.64 -10.32
N ASP A 184 0.05 8.92 -10.63
CA ASP A 184 -1.04 8.87 -9.68
C ASP A 184 -1.86 7.61 -9.96
N ALA A 185 -2.54 7.06 -8.96
CA ALA A 185 -3.31 5.84 -9.09
C ALA A 185 -4.60 5.91 -8.27
N GLU A 186 -5.60 5.16 -8.70
CA GLU A 186 -6.85 4.99 -7.98
C GLU A 186 -7.15 3.50 -7.79
N ILE A 187 -7.71 3.14 -6.64
CA ILE A 187 -8.17 1.80 -6.33
C ILE A 187 -9.58 1.88 -5.79
N PHE A 188 -10.53 1.29 -6.50
CA PHE A 188 -11.85 1.00 -5.98
C PHE A 188 -11.91 -0.46 -5.53
N GLY A 189 -12.46 -0.72 -4.33
CA GLY A 189 -12.56 -2.08 -3.82
C GLY A 189 -13.84 -2.35 -3.04
N ILE A 190 -14.21 -3.63 -3.05
CA ILE A 190 -15.25 -4.20 -2.20
C ILE A 190 -14.69 -5.46 -1.58
N GLU A 191 -14.73 -5.55 -0.26
CA GLU A 191 -14.33 -6.74 0.46
C GLU A 191 -15.36 -7.16 1.50
N GLY A 192 -15.38 -8.43 1.83
CA GLY A 192 -16.29 -8.91 2.84
C GLY A 192 -15.94 -10.31 3.34
N ASP A 193 -16.47 -10.61 4.51
CA ASP A 193 -16.44 -11.92 5.13
C ASP A 193 -17.83 -12.31 5.65
N PHE A 194 -18.08 -13.61 5.65
CA PHE A 194 -19.26 -14.16 6.28
C PHE A 194 -18.96 -15.44 7.07
N ALA A 195 -19.75 -15.67 8.10
CA ALA A 195 -19.78 -16.92 8.83
C ALA A 195 -21.25 -17.30 9.10
N TYR A 196 -21.63 -18.49 8.68
CA TYR A 196 -22.96 -19.02 8.85
C TYR A 196 -22.94 -20.36 9.61
N PHE A 197 -23.51 -20.36 10.78
CA PHE A 197 -23.79 -21.55 11.58
C PHE A 197 -25.17 -22.04 11.16
N THR A 198 -25.21 -23.15 10.44
CA THR A 198 -26.45 -23.65 9.83
C THR A 198 -27.37 -24.29 10.87
N GLU A 199 -28.61 -24.59 10.47
CA GLU A 199 -29.55 -25.34 11.28
C GLU A 199 -29.18 -26.85 11.40
N ILE A 200 -28.20 -27.30 10.61
CA ILE A 200 -27.64 -28.65 10.71
C ILE A 200 -26.58 -28.62 11.82
N ASP A 201 -26.81 -29.41 12.85
CA ASP A 201 -25.90 -29.52 13.97
C ASP A 201 -24.47 -29.87 13.54
N GLY A 202 -23.51 -29.08 13.98
CA GLY A 202 -22.10 -29.22 13.63
C GLY A 202 -21.69 -28.69 12.25
N LEU A 203 -22.62 -28.18 11.42
CA LEU A 203 -22.28 -27.63 10.09
C LEU A 203 -22.16 -26.11 10.12
N SER A 204 -21.01 -25.60 9.70
CA SER A 204 -20.78 -24.18 9.48
C SER A 204 -20.14 -23.90 8.11
N VAL A 205 -20.45 -22.74 7.56
CA VAL A 205 -19.91 -22.26 6.28
C VAL A 205 -19.34 -20.86 6.50
N SER A 206 -18.13 -20.61 6.06
CA SER A 206 -17.51 -19.29 6.13
C SER A 206 -16.72 -19.01 4.87
N GLY A 207 -16.54 -17.74 4.57
CA GLY A 207 -15.78 -17.31 3.44
C GLY A 207 -15.43 -15.84 3.52
N ALA A 208 -14.50 -15.43 2.67
CA ALA A 208 -14.12 -14.04 2.46
C ALA A 208 -13.89 -13.82 0.97
N PHE A 209 -14.06 -12.58 0.54
CA PHE A 209 -13.79 -12.15 -0.82
C PHE A 209 -13.25 -10.72 -0.82
N SER A 210 -12.46 -10.41 -1.87
CA SER A 210 -12.01 -9.08 -2.22
C SER A 210 -12.14 -8.91 -3.73
N MET A 211 -12.68 -7.80 -4.17
CA MET A 211 -12.79 -7.38 -5.56
C MET A 211 -12.13 -6.01 -5.67
N LEU A 212 -11.16 -5.87 -6.55
CA LEU A 212 -10.41 -4.64 -6.76
C LEU A 212 -10.50 -4.23 -8.23
N ASP A 213 -10.65 -2.94 -8.44
CA ASP A 213 -10.44 -2.26 -9.71
C ASP A 213 -9.38 -1.18 -9.45
N SER A 214 -8.21 -1.32 -10.04
CA SER A 214 -7.06 -0.45 -9.78
C SER A 214 -6.46 0.03 -11.07
N GLU A 215 -6.18 1.32 -11.16
CA GLU A 215 -5.57 1.87 -12.37
C GLU A 215 -4.58 3.01 -12.07
N LEU A 216 -3.60 3.14 -12.94
CA LEU A 216 -2.79 4.35 -13.04
C LEU A 216 -3.60 5.44 -13.75
N THR A 217 -3.91 6.51 -13.03
CA THR A 217 -4.72 7.63 -13.53
C THR A 217 -3.89 8.71 -14.21
N LYS A 218 -2.62 8.81 -13.85
CA LYS A 218 -1.70 9.81 -14.40
C LYS A 218 -0.27 9.28 -14.49
N LYS A 219 0.45 9.73 -15.52
CA LYS A 219 1.86 9.45 -15.73
C LYS A 219 2.70 10.68 -15.43
N LEU A 220 3.70 10.55 -14.55
CA LEU A 220 4.61 11.63 -14.14
C LEU A 220 6.03 11.50 -14.72
N VAL A 221 6.42 10.30 -15.15
CA VAL A 221 7.76 10.01 -15.71
C VAL A 221 7.67 9.57 -17.17
N PRO A 222 8.64 9.92 -18.03
CA PRO A 222 8.58 9.63 -19.47
C PRO A 222 9.06 8.22 -19.81
N THR A 223 8.69 7.21 -19.03
CA THR A 223 9.01 5.81 -19.31
C THR A 223 7.84 5.08 -19.96
N ASN A 224 8.11 4.05 -20.75
CA ASN A 224 7.06 3.21 -21.33
C ASN A 224 6.51 2.18 -20.33
N ASP A 225 7.17 2.00 -19.21
CA ASP A 225 6.75 1.05 -18.16
C ASP A 225 5.56 1.59 -17.32
N VAL A 226 5.25 2.88 -17.42
CA VAL A 226 4.12 3.54 -16.75
C VAL A 226 3.10 3.94 -17.81
N VAL A 227 1.94 3.27 -17.78
CA VAL A 227 0.86 3.47 -18.75
C VAL A 227 -0.43 3.79 -18.02
N VAL A 228 -1.06 4.93 -18.36
CA VAL A 228 -2.37 5.33 -17.82
C VAL A 228 -3.43 4.30 -18.22
N GLY A 229 -4.27 3.91 -17.27
CA GLY A 229 -5.29 2.86 -17.43
C GLY A 229 -4.74 1.44 -17.24
N GLN A 230 -3.48 1.29 -16.84
CA GLN A 230 -2.91 -0.01 -16.48
C GLN A 230 -3.20 -0.33 -15.03
N ASP A 231 -3.53 -1.60 -14.77
CA ASP A 231 -3.72 -2.13 -13.42
C ASP A 231 -2.44 -2.01 -12.59
N LEU A 232 -2.61 -1.87 -11.29
CA LEU A 232 -1.48 -1.87 -10.37
C LEU A 232 -0.92 -3.29 -10.21
N ALA A 233 0.41 -3.36 -10.13
CA ALA A 233 1.11 -4.63 -9.90
C ALA A 233 0.69 -5.27 -8.56
N PHE A 234 0.58 -6.59 -8.55
CA PHE A 234 0.20 -7.38 -7.36
C PHE A 234 -1.19 -7.07 -6.78
N ALA A 235 -2.10 -6.48 -7.57
CA ALA A 235 -3.47 -6.17 -7.19
C ALA A 235 -4.45 -7.04 -8.01
N PRO A 236 -4.68 -8.33 -7.65
CA PRO A 236 -5.60 -9.18 -8.39
C PRO A 236 -7.03 -8.65 -8.31
N ALA A 237 -7.74 -8.68 -9.44
CA ALA A 237 -9.10 -8.14 -9.54
C ALA A 237 -10.11 -8.89 -8.64
N PHE A 238 -9.89 -10.18 -8.41
CA PHE A 238 -10.70 -10.96 -7.49
C PHE A 238 -9.86 -11.95 -6.69
N GLN A 239 -10.15 -12.03 -5.40
CA GLN A 239 -9.68 -13.09 -4.50
C GLN A 239 -10.85 -13.58 -3.63
N GLY A 240 -10.86 -14.86 -3.31
CA GLY A 240 -11.87 -15.39 -2.40
C GLY A 240 -11.50 -16.74 -1.84
N ASN A 241 -12.14 -17.06 -0.72
CA ASN A 241 -12.07 -18.37 -0.12
C ASN A 241 -13.44 -18.80 0.42
N LEU A 242 -13.67 -20.10 0.43
CA LEU A 242 -14.84 -20.72 1.01
C LEU A 242 -14.43 -21.92 1.85
N ASN A 243 -14.91 -21.98 3.07
CA ASN A 243 -14.69 -23.06 4.02
C ASN A 243 -16.04 -23.66 4.41
N VAL A 244 -16.12 -24.98 4.39
CA VAL A 244 -17.25 -25.73 4.91
C VAL A 244 -16.73 -26.63 6.01
N ARG A 245 -17.20 -26.47 7.23
CA ARG A 245 -16.79 -27.29 8.36
C ARG A 245 -17.96 -28.09 8.87
N TYR A 246 -17.77 -29.41 8.97
CA TYR A 246 -18.70 -30.31 9.62
C TYR A 246 -18.02 -30.98 10.81
N GLU A 247 -18.65 -30.89 11.97
CA GLU A 247 -18.14 -31.36 13.24
C GLU A 247 -19.12 -32.33 13.87
N TRP A 248 -18.64 -33.44 14.40
CA TRP A 248 -19.47 -34.47 15.05
C TRP A 248 -18.77 -35.09 16.24
N GLY A 249 -19.57 -35.56 17.21
CA GLY A 249 -19.08 -36.30 18.35
C GLY A 249 -18.68 -37.74 18.01
N LEU A 250 -17.51 -38.18 18.46
CA LEU A 250 -17.09 -39.59 18.40
C LEU A 250 -17.39 -40.31 19.70
N SER A 251 -17.31 -39.60 20.83
CA SER A 251 -17.62 -40.09 22.17
C SER A 251 -18.06 -38.91 23.05
N HIS A 252 -18.31 -39.14 24.33
CA HIS A 252 -18.72 -38.10 25.28
C HIS A 252 -17.67 -37.01 25.49
N VAL A 253 -16.44 -37.23 25.07
CA VAL A 253 -15.29 -36.32 25.27
C VAL A 253 -14.46 -36.07 24.01
N GLU A 254 -14.80 -36.72 22.89
CA GLU A 254 -14.02 -36.63 21.65
C GLU A 254 -14.89 -36.08 20.53
N MET A 255 -14.35 -35.09 19.81
CA MET A 255 -14.95 -34.46 18.64
C MET A 255 -14.06 -34.69 17.42
N ALA A 256 -14.67 -34.93 16.29
CA ALA A 256 -13.99 -34.94 15.01
C ALA A 256 -14.58 -33.86 14.10
N HIS A 257 -13.78 -33.38 13.17
CA HIS A 257 -14.28 -32.45 12.15
C HIS A 257 -13.64 -32.73 10.79
N PHE A 258 -14.35 -32.35 9.77
CA PHE A 258 -13.88 -32.31 8.39
C PHE A 258 -14.11 -30.90 7.84
N MET A 259 -13.07 -30.28 7.24
CA MET A 259 -13.12 -28.92 6.77
C MET A 259 -12.45 -28.80 5.39
N PRO A 260 -13.18 -29.02 4.29
CA PRO A 260 -12.70 -28.63 2.97
C PRO A 260 -12.66 -27.11 2.82
N GLN A 261 -11.62 -26.63 2.12
CA GLN A 261 -11.42 -25.24 1.78
C GLN A 261 -11.11 -25.10 0.30
N ILE A 262 -11.69 -24.07 -0.32
CA ILE A 262 -11.36 -23.64 -1.68
C ILE A 262 -10.85 -22.19 -1.57
N THR A 263 -9.74 -21.92 -2.26
CA THR A 263 -9.20 -20.57 -2.40
C THR A 263 -9.00 -20.29 -3.89
N TYR A 264 -9.35 -19.10 -4.30
CA TYR A 264 -9.17 -18.62 -5.67
C TYR A 264 -8.55 -17.22 -5.64
N SER A 265 -7.68 -16.95 -6.58
CA SER A 265 -7.11 -15.62 -6.85
C SER A 265 -6.94 -15.47 -8.36
N ASP A 266 -7.32 -14.30 -8.88
CA ASP A 266 -7.02 -13.91 -10.25
C ASP A 266 -5.51 -13.73 -10.45
N GLU A 267 -5.09 -13.66 -11.68
CA GLU A 267 -3.72 -13.32 -12.07
C GLU A 267 -3.41 -11.87 -11.63
N SER A 268 -2.18 -11.66 -11.22
CA SER A 268 -1.64 -10.33 -10.92
C SER A 268 -0.24 -10.23 -11.50
N TYR A 269 0.10 -9.09 -12.07
CA TYR A 269 1.35 -8.86 -12.79
C TYR A 269 2.31 -8.01 -11.94
#